data_a85019c0076b0519da95dc946c1c78ee
#
_entry.id   a85019c0076b0519da95dc946c1c78ee
#
_cell.length_a   1.000
_cell.length_b   1.000
_cell.length_c   1.000
_cell.angle_alpha   90.00
_cell.angle_beta   90.00
_cell.angle_gamma   90.00
#
_symmetry.space_group_name_H-M   'P 1'
#
loop_
_entity.id
_entity.type
_entity.pdbx_description
1 polymer ?
#
loop_
_entity_poly.entity_id
_entity_poly.type
_entity_poly.pdbx_seq_one_letter_code
_entity_poly.pdbx_strand_id
1 'polypeptide(L)'
;LYELPLREHASNYEQLLALLQRRRSIREFHEKSVPADMIEKILAAARTAPMGLPPSDVNVMILDSREKNRAFANDFCTYLEGMKWFVSGWFLTMMRPIWGKSNHELFKGFVRPLFDIYIGSMKKGENHVNYDAPLSMYFYGSPYTDPADPVVAATYAMAAGESMGLGTCMLGAIHPLIQNGKRAKKFRERHGIKYTSREGLFVIFGFPSVKYNKGIKRTFASETRN
;
A
#
# COMPACT_ATOMS: atom_id res chain seq x y z
N LEU A 1 -17.71 6.25 23.51
CA LEU A 1 -18.48 7.25 22.76
C LEU A 1 -17.81 8.61 22.92
N TYR A 2 -17.86 9.44 21.89
CA TYR A 2 -17.36 10.81 21.89
C TYR A 2 -18.37 11.72 21.18
N GLU A 3 -18.35 13.01 21.52
CA GLU A 3 -19.21 13.99 20.85
C GLU A 3 -18.71 14.23 19.41
N LEU A 4 -19.64 14.29 18.46
CA LEU A 4 -19.28 14.58 17.08
C LEU A 4 -18.81 16.04 16.94
N PRO A 5 -17.79 16.31 16.12
CA PRO A 5 -17.40 17.67 15.80
C PRO A 5 -18.58 18.46 15.22
N LEU A 6 -18.63 19.75 15.48
CA LEU A 6 -19.61 20.64 14.88
C LEU A 6 -19.46 20.61 13.35
N ARG A 7 -20.59 20.68 12.63
CA ARG A 7 -20.60 20.63 11.16
C ARG A 7 -19.79 21.74 10.52
N GLU A 8 -19.70 22.90 11.16
CA GLU A 8 -18.90 24.04 10.70
C GLU A 8 -17.40 23.79 10.72
N HIS A 9 -16.93 22.80 11.51
CA HIS A 9 -15.54 22.37 11.54
C HIS A 9 -15.21 21.34 10.47
N ALA A 10 -16.21 20.79 9.76
CA ALA A 10 -16.01 19.88 8.66
C ALA A 10 -15.61 20.63 7.39
N SER A 11 -14.79 20.01 6.53
CA SER A 11 -14.49 20.58 5.22
C SER A 11 -15.75 20.69 4.36
N ASN A 12 -15.87 21.77 3.60
CA ASN A 12 -16.90 21.89 2.58
C ASN A 12 -16.53 21.05 1.33
N TYR A 13 -17.47 20.94 0.39
CA TYR A 13 -17.27 20.16 -0.83
C TYR A 13 -16.05 20.61 -1.64
N GLU A 14 -15.85 21.92 -1.80
CA GLU A 14 -14.77 22.49 -2.62
C GLU A 14 -13.39 22.17 -2.03
N GLN A 15 -13.27 22.27 -0.72
CA GLN A 15 -12.04 21.89 0.01
C GLN A 15 -11.73 20.41 -0.13
N LEU A 16 -12.74 19.54 0.06
CA LEU A 16 -12.59 18.09 -0.10
C LEU A 16 -12.21 17.75 -1.54
N LEU A 17 -12.92 18.31 -2.53
CA LEU A 17 -12.64 18.06 -3.95
C LEU A 17 -11.23 18.50 -4.33
N ALA A 18 -10.79 19.67 -3.88
CA ALA A 18 -9.44 20.19 -4.11
C ALA A 18 -8.38 19.23 -3.54
N LEU A 19 -8.57 18.74 -2.31
CA LEU A 19 -7.67 17.76 -1.68
C LEU A 19 -7.54 16.49 -2.56
N LEU A 20 -8.67 15.92 -2.97
CA LEU A 20 -8.70 14.68 -3.76
C LEU A 20 -8.09 14.89 -5.16
N GLN A 21 -8.33 16.03 -5.79
CA GLN A 21 -7.79 16.38 -7.11
C GLN A 21 -6.29 16.67 -7.09
N ARG A 22 -5.76 17.20 -5.98
CA ARG A 22 -4.32 17.50 -5.82
C ARG A 22 -3.47 16.26 -5.57
N ARG A 23 -4.06 15.22 -4.98
CA ARG A 23 -3.34 13.98 -4.64
C ARG A 23 -2.69 13.34 -5.87
N ARG A 24 -1.41 13.00 -5.73
CA ARG A 24 -0.62 12.27 -6.73
C ARG A 24 0.15 11.13 -6.06
N SER A 25 0.55 10.14 -6.85
CA SER A 25 1.43 9.07 -6.38
C SER A 25 2.85 9.60 -6.27
N ILE A 26 3.22 10.07 -5.09
CA ILE A 26 4.56 10.61 -4.77
C ILE A 26 5.46 9.45 -4.36
N ARG A 27 6.65 9.40 -4.93
CA ARG A 27 7.68 8.37 -4.67
C ARG A 27 9.05 8.96 -4.38
N GLU A 28 9.17 10.28 -4.41
CA GLU A 28 10.38 11.02 -4.11
C GLU A 28 10.10 11.97 -2.95
N PHE A 29 10.91 11.85 -1.90
CA PHE A 29 10.68 12.53 -0.64
C PHE A 29 11.96 13.22 -0.15
N HIS A 30 11.81 14.37 0.48
CA HIS A 30 12.88 14.99 1.25
C HIS A 30 13.37 14.06 2.36
N GLU A 31 14.62 14.20 2.80
CA GLU A 31 15.21 13.40 3.89
C GLU A 31 14.65 13.73 5.29
N LYS A 32 13.51 14.37 5.34
CA LYS A 32 12.84 14.75 6.57
C LYS A 32 11.94 13.60 7.06
N SER A 33 12.11 13.21 8.32
CA SER A 33 11.23 12.24 8.98
C SER A 33 9.82 12.80 9.13
N VAL A 34 8.83 11.91 9.12
CA VAL A 34 7.44 12.27 9.47
C VAL A 34 7.33 12.32 11.00
N PRO A 35 6.92 13.46 11.59
CA PRO A 35 6.80 13.60 13.03
C PRO A 35 5.78 12.61 13.64
N ALA A 36 6.03 12.16 14.85
CA ALA A 36 5.17 11.18 15.53
C ALA A 36 3.72 11.68 15.71
N ASP A 37 3.52 12.97 15.98
CA ASP A 37 2.18 13.56 16.09
C ASP A 37 1.41 13.51 14.75
N MET A 38 2.09 13.63 13.62
CA MET A 38 1.46 13.46 12.30
C MET A 38 1.09 12.01 12.05
N ILE A 39 1.94 11.06 12.49
CA ILE A 39 1.64 9.62 12.40
C ILE A 39 0.37 9.31 13.19
N GLU A 40 0.25 9.80 14.42
CA GLU A 40 -0.95 9.60 15.23
C GLU A 40 -2.20 10.26 14.63
N LYS A 41 -2.08 11.44 14.02
CA LYS A 41 -3.19 12.07 13.29
C LYS A 41 -3.64 11.25 12.08
N ILE A 42 -2.71 10.65 11.34
CA ILE A 42 -3.03 9.74 10.24
C ILE A 42 -3.80 8.52 10.76
N LEU A 43 -3.32 7.90 11.84
CA LEU A 43 -3.98 6.76 12.46
C LEU A 43 -5.34 7.11 13.02
N ALA A 44 -5.49 8.28 13.65
CA ALA A 44 -6.77 8.78 14.16
C ALA A 44 -7.79 8.92 13.03
N ALA A 45 -7.40 9.50 11.89
CA ALA A 45 -8.26 9.60 10.72
C ALA A 45 -8.60 8.21 10.14
N ALA A 46 -7.63 7.31 10.02
CA ALA A 46 -7.87 5.95 9.53
C ALA A 46 -8.86 5.16 10.40
N ARG A 47 -8.84 5.38 11.72
CA ARG A 47 -9.80 4.76 12.67
C ARG A 47 -11.25 5.21 12.48
N THR A 48 -11.50 6.33 11.78
CA THR A 48 -12.85 6.80 11.45
C THR A 48 -13.43 6.15 10.20
N ALA A 49 -12.65 5.34 9.50
CA ALA A 49 -13.14 4.63 8.30
C ALA A 49 -14.34 3.74 8.66
N PRO A 50 -15.40 3.75 7.85
CA PRO A 50 -16.52 2.83 8.06
C PRO A 50 -16.03 1.40 7.89
N MET A 51 -16.37 0.53 8.84
CA MET A 51 -15.98 -0.87 8.89
C MET A 51 -17.19 -1.75 9.11
N GLY A 52 -17.18 -2.94 8.50
CA GLY A 52 -18.34 -3.83 8.51
C GLY A 52 -18.68 -4.39 9.88
N LEU A 53 -17.69 -4.63 10.75
CA LEU A 53 -17.88 -5.17 12.10
C LEU A 53 -17.08 -4.37 13.14
N PRO A 54 -17.70 -3.78 14.16
CA PRO A 54 -17.01 -3.26 15.33
C PRO A 54 -16.79 -4.37 16.39
N PRO A 55 -15.64 -4.37 17.13
CA PRO A 55 -14.50 -3.47 16.92
C PRO A 55 -13.78 -3.76 15.62
N SER A 56 -13.06 -2.77 15.10
CA SER A 56 -12.29 -2.95 13.89
C SER A 56 -11.30 -4.12 13.99
N ASP A 57 -11.30 -4.95 12.96
CA ASP A 57 -10.36 -6.06 12.81
C ASP A 57 -9.25 -5.75 11.79
N VAL A 58 -9.09 -4.46 11.46
CA VAL A 58 -8.00 -3.95 10.65
C VAL A 58 -6.77 -3.76 11.52
N ASN A 59 -5.67 -4.33 11.06
CA ASN A 59 -4.35 -4.21 11.67
C ASN A 59 -3.49 -3.28 10.82
N VAL A 60 -2.56 -2.57 11.47
CA VAL A 60 -1.62 -1.69 10.78
C VAL A 60 -0.20 -2.02 11.21
N MET A 61 0.67 -2.33 10.24
CA MET A 61 2.11 -2.39 10.45
C MET A 61 2.72 -1.05 10.02
N ILE A 62 3.58 -0.48 10.85
CA ILE A 62 4.16 0.86 10.63
C ILE A 62 5.68 0.74 10.51
N LEU A 63 6.23 1.32 9.46
CA LEU A 63 7.66 1.51 9.24
C LEU A 63 7.92 3.02 9.26
N ASP A 64 8.33 3.54 10.41
CA ASP A 64 8.38 4.98 10.73
C ASP A 64 9.76 5.63 10.49
N SER A 65 10.64 4.95 9.77
CA SER A 65 11.92 5.51 9.35
C SER A 65 12.38 4.95 8.00
N ARG A 66 13.31 5.65 7.34
CA ARG A 66 13.92 5.20 6.08
C ARG A 66 14.69 3.91 6.27
N GLU A 67 15.38 3.75 7.40
CA GLU A 67 16.15 2.55 7.74
C GLU A 67 15.24 1.34 7.86
N LYS A 68 14.09 1.46 8.56
CA LYS A 68 13.08 0.40 8.66
C LYS A 68 12.49 0.07 7.30
N ASN A 69 12.20 1.08 6.50
CA ASN A 69 11.70 0.90 5.13
C ASN A 69 12.74 0.20 4.23
N ARG A 70 14.00 0.58 4.31
CA ARG A 70 15.11 -0.06 3.57
C ARG A 70 15.32 -1.50 4.04
N ALA A 71 15.29 -1.75 5.34
CA ALA A 71 15.42 -3.10 5.90
C ALA A 71 14.28 -4.03 5.44
N PHE A 72 13.04 -3.54 5.49
CA PHE A 72 11.87 -4.26 4.96
C PHE A 72 12.03 -4.59 3.47
N ALA A 73 12.43 -3.61 2.66
CA ALA A 73 12.61 -3.79 1.22
C ALA A 73 13.74 -4.80 0.88
N ASN A 74 14.85 -4.76 1.61
CA ASN A 74 15.95 -5.73 1.46
C ASN A 74 15.47 -7.16 1.78
N ASP A 75 14.75 -7.34 2.90
CA ASP A 75 14.21 -8.65 3.27
C ASP A 75 13.15 -9.13 2.27
N PHE A 76 12.31 -8.22 1.78
CA PHE A 76 11.34 -8.53 0.74
C PHE A 76 12.01 -8.97 -0.57
N CYS A 77 13.05 -8.29 -1.02
CA CYS A 77 13.80 -8.69 -2.20
C CYS A 77 14.50 -10.04 -2.01
N THR A 78 15.09 -10.30 -0.84
CA THR A 78 15.66 -11.62 -0.48
C THR A 78 14.60 -12.71 -0.52
N TYR A 79 13.42 -12.44 0.02
CA TYR A 79 12.28 -13.34 -0.06
C TYR A 79 11.87 -13.62 -1.50
N LEU A 80 11.77 -12.60 -2.37
CA LEU A 80 11.46 -12.76 -3.79
C LEU A 80 12.55 -13.55 -4.54
N GLU A 81 13.84 -13.32 -4.24
CA GLU A 81 14.94 -14.11 -4.84
C GLU A 81 14.75 -15.61 -4.58
N GLY A 82 14.39 -15.98 -3.37
CA GLY A 82 14.08 -17.36 -3.03
C GLY A 82 12.87 -17.94 -3.77
N MET A 83 12.07 -17.12 -4.42
CA MET A 83 10.89 -17.52 -5.20
C MET A 83 11.07 -17.34 -6.72
N LYS A 84 12.23 -16.93 -7.22
CA LYS A 84 12.47 -16.72 -8.66
C LYS A 84 12.14 -17.95 -9.53
N TRP A 85 12.32 -19.16 -9.00
CA TRP A 85 11.97 -20.40 -9.70
C TRP A 85 10.48 -20.44 -10.07
N PHE A 86 9.59 -19.89 -9.21
CA PHE A 86 8.15 -19.89 -9.37
C PHE A 86 7.67 -18.98 -10.53
N VAL A 87 8.45 -17.96 -10.90
CA VAL A 87 8.21 -17.08 -12.04
C VAL A 87 9.14 -17.38 -13.22
N SER A 88 9.90 -18.48 -13.17
CA SER A 88 10.77 -18.89 -14.27
C SER A 88 9.98 -19.32 -15.50
N GLY A 89 10.54 -19.12 -16.70
CA GLY A 89 9.84 -19.39 -17.95
C GLY A 89 9.41 -20.85 -18.07
N TRP A 90 10.26 -21.81 -17.66
CA TRP A 90 9.95 -23.23 -17.70
C TRP A 90 8.78 -23.58 -16.78
N PHE A 91 8.79 -23.05 -15.53
CA PHE A 91 7.73 -23.30 -14.56
C PHE A 91 6.38 -22.72 -15.04
N LEU A 92 6.38 -21.49 -15.53
CA LEU A 92 5.16 -20.85 -16.06
C LEU A 92 4.59 -21.61 -17.24
N THR A 93 5.45 -22.13 -18.13
CA THR A 93 5.02 -22.95 -19.28
C THR A 93 4.42 -24.27 -18.81
N MET A 94 5.05 -24.95 -17.84
CA MET A 94 4.55 -26.20 -17.25
C MET A 94 3.19 -25.99 -16.55
N MET A 95 3.02 -24.87 -15.85
CA MET A 95 1.79 -24.57 -15.10
C MET A 95 0.65 -24.01 -15.95
N ARG A 96 0.92 -23.63 -17.20
CA ARG A 96 -0.09 -23.03 -18.10
C ARG A 96 -1.38 -23.86 -18.26
N PRO A 97 -1.34 -25.20 -18.44
CA PRO A 97 -2.55 -26.01 -18.52
C PRO A 97 -3.41 -25.98 -17.27
N ILE A 98 -2.76 -25.84 -16.09
CA ILE A 98 -3.41 -25.86 -14.77
C ILE A 98 -3.96 -24.47 -14.42
N TRP A 99 -3.20 -23.42 -14.67
CA TRP A 99 -3.55 -22.04 -14.28
C TRP A 99 -4.41 -21.31 -15.30
N GLY A 100 -4.46 -21.81 -16.54
CA GLY A 100 -5.14 -21.16 -17.64
C GLY A 100 -4.34 -20.01 -18.27
N LYS A 101 -4.81 -19.54 -19.42
CA LYS A 101 -4.13 -18.52 -20.23
C LYS A 101 -3.98 -17.19 -19.50
N SER A 102 -5.05 -16.71 -18.87
CA SER A 102 -5.05 -15.39 -18.18
C SER A 102 -4.04 -15.30 -17.06
N ASN A 103 -3.97 -16.32 -16.17
CA ASN A 103 -2.99 -16.35 -15.10
C ASN A 103 -1.56 -16.47 -15.64
N HIS A 104 -1.34 -17.30 -16.67
CA HIS A 104 -0.04 -17.40 -17.31
C HIS A 104 0.43 -16.04 -17.87
N GLU A 105 -0.45 -15.31 -18.56
CA GLU A 105 -0.14 -13.98 -19.08
C GLU A 105 0.13 -12.95 -17.97
N LEU A 106 -0.66 -12.98 -16.90
CA LEU A 106 -0.43 -12.14 -15.71
C LEU A 106 0.96 -12.38 -15.11
N PHE A 107 1.29 -13.64 -14.86
CA PHE A 107 2.60 -13.99 -14.27
C PHE A 107 3.76 -13.67 -15.20
N LYS A 108 3.64 -13.96 -16.49
CA LYS A 108 4.68 -13.69 -17.48
C LYS A 108 4.86 -12.20 -17.75
N GLY A 109 3.75 -11.47 -17.92
CA GLY A 109 3.77 -10.06 -18.36
C GLY A 109 3.88 -9.05 -17.23
N PHE A 110 3.52 -9.43 -15.99
CA PHE A 110 3.52 -8.51 -14.86
C PHE A 110 4.35 -9.01 -13.67
N VAL A 111 4.06 -10.20 -13.13
CA VAL A 111 4.69 -10.65 -11.87
C VAL A 111 6.19 -10.88 -12.05
N ARG A 112 6.61 -11.56 -13.13
CA ARG A 112 8.02 -11.81 -13.42
C ARG A 112 8.82 -10.53 -13.64
N PRO A 113 8.40 -9.59 -14.51
CA PRO A 113 9.08 -8.29 -14.63
C PRO A 113 9.16 -7.53 -13.31
N LEU A 114 8.13 -7.59 -12.47
CA LEU A 114 8.12 -6.96 -11.16
C LEU A 114 9.21 -7.52 -10.24
N PHE A 115 9.40 -8.85 -10.21
CA PHE A 115 10.50 -9.50 -9.47
C PHE A 115 11.86 -9.02 -9.96
N ASP A 116 12.04 -8.96 -11.28
CA ASP A 116 13.30 -8.53 -11.88
C ASP A 116 13.60 -7.06 -11.57
N ILE A 117 12.58 -6.18 -11.60
CA ILE A 117 12.72 -4.77 -11.22
C ILE A 117 13.10 -4.64 -9.74
N TYR A 118 12.34 -5.22 -8.82
CA TYR A 118 12.59 -5.08 -7.39
C TYR A 118 13.96 -5.61 -6.99
N ILE A 119 14.29 -6.82 -7.40
CA ILE A 119 15.57 -7.45 -7.06
C ILE A 119 16.72 -6.74 -7.77
N GLY A 120 16.56 -6.42 -9.06
CA GLY A 120 17.60 -5.78 -9.86
C GLY A 120 17.94 -4.36 -9.40
N SER A 121 16.93 -3.58 -9.07
CA SER A 121 17.11 -2.23 -8.54
C SER A 121 17.76 -2.24 -7.16
N MET A 122 17.32 -3.13 -6.27
CA MET A 122 17.88 -3.23 -4.93
C MET A 122 19.37 -3.58 -4.97
N LYS A 123 19.81 -4.45 -5.90
CA LYS A 123 21.24 -4.76 -6.12
C LYS A 123 22.06 -3.56 -6.59
N LYS A 124 21.42 -2.57 -7.21
CA LYS A 124 22.04 -1.30 -7.62
C LYS A 124 21.95 -0.22 -6.54
N GLY A 125 21.40 -0.55 -5.36
CA GLY A 125 21.18 0.41 -4.28
C GLY A 125 19.88 1.22 -4.38
N GLU A 126 19.06 0.98 -5.41
CA GLU A 126 17.79 1.66 -5.64
C GLU A 126 16.64 0.87 -5.02
N ASN A 127 15.79 1.53 -4.27
CA ASN A 127 14.63 0.89 -3.62
C ASN A 127 13.33 1.21 -4.35
N HIS A 128 12.89 0.34 -5.23
CA HIS A 128 11.59 0.46 -5.90
C HIS A 128 10.45 -0.29 -5.17
N VAL A 129 10.73 -0.96 -4.06
CA VAL A 129 9.70 -1.63 -3.23
C VAL A 129 8.85 -0.60 -2.51
N ASN A 130 9.46 0.28 -1.72
CA ASN A 130 8.81 1.34 -0.96
C ASN A 130 9.52 2.71 -1.06
N TYR A 131 10.43 2.86 -2.02
CA TYR A 131 11.08 4.12 -2.40
C TYR A 131 11.82 4.81 -1.24
N ASP A 132 12.30 4.04 -0.25
CA ASP A 132 12.89 4.56 0.98
C ASP A 132 12.07 5.69 1.61
N ALA A 133 10.76 5.55 1.55
CA ALA A 133 9.88 6.53 2.16
C ALA A 133 10.17 6.70 3.65
N PRO A 134 10.06 7.92 4.21
CA PRO A 134 10.28 8.13 5.65
C PRO A 134 9.20 7.48 6.53
N LEU A 135 8.05 7.12 5.95
CA LEU A 135 6.97 6.40 6.63
C LEU A 135 6.25 5.48 5.64
N SER A 136 5.99 4.25 6.06
CA SER A 136 5.05 3.35 5.39
C SER A 136 4.08 2.75 6.39
N MET A 137 2.84 2.57 5.96
CA MET A 137 1.80 1.87 6.71
C MET A 137 1.21 0.76 5.86
N TYR A 138 1.13 -0.43 6.40
CA TYR A 138 0.46 -1.57 5.77
C TYR A 138 -0.81 -1.90 6.53
N PHE A 139 -1.93 -1.69 5.88
CA PHE A 139 -3.26 -2.01 6.39
C PHE A 139 -3.65 -3.40 5.91
N TYR A 140 -4.08 -4.28 6.83
CA TYR A 140 -4.49 -5.64 6.53
C TYR A 140 -5.50 -6.12 7.57
N GLY A 141 -6.36 -7.05 7.18
CA GLY A 141 -7.36 -7.61 8.09
C GLY A 141 -6.98 -8.96 8.66
N SER A 142 -7.80 -9.46 9.59
CA SER A 142 -7.85 -10.87 9.95
C SER A 142 -8.56 -11.67 8.85
N PRO A 143 -8.59 -13.01 8.94
CA PRO A 143 -9.38 -13.82 8.00
C PRO A 143 -10.89 -13.54 7.99
N TYR A 144 -11.39 -12.86 9.01
CA TYR A 144 -12.83 -12.53 9.20
C TYR A 144 -13.17 -11.10 8.77
N THR A 145 -12.17 -10.26 8.56
CA THR A 145 -12.34 -8.86 8.16
C THR A 145 -12.96 -8.79 6.76
N ASP A 146 -13.88 -7.85 6.56
CA ASP A 146 -14.35 -7.52 5.21
C ASP A 146 -13.15 -7.08 4.35
N PRO A 147 -12.99 -7.61 3.13
CA PRO A 147 -11.87 -7.25 2.27
C PRO A 147 -11.75 -5.75 1.95
N ALA A 148 -12.86 -5.01 2.00
CA ALA A 148 -12.87 -3.57 1.77
C ALA A 148 -12.27 -2.77 2.93
N ASP A 149 -12.44 -3.22 4.19
CA ASP A 149 -12.07 -2.46 5.39
C ASP A 149 -10.62 -1.98 5.41
N PRO A 150 -9.60 -2.84 5.17
CA PRO A 150 -8.21 -2.37 5.15
C PRO A 150 -7.92 -1.35 4.06
N VAL A 151 -8.58 -1.48 2.90
CA VAL A 151 -8.38 -0.58 1.76
C VAL A 151 -9.04 0.77 2.02
N VAL A 152 -10.23 0.77 2.64
CA VAL A 152 -10.93 2.00 3.04
C VAL A 152 -10.11 2.72 4.12
N ALA A 153 -9.65 2.03 5.17
CA ALA A 153 -8.80 2.61 6.21
C ALA A 153 -7.52 3.22 5.63
N ALA A 154 -6.85 2.51 4.71
CA ALA A 154 -5.67 3.00 4.00
C ALA A 154 -5.96 4.27 3.18
N THR A 155 -7.15 4.35 2.57
CA THR A 155 -7.59 5.53 1.80
C THR A 155 -7.80 6.74 2.71
N TYR A 156 -8.41 6.54 3.88
CA TYR A 156 -8.57 7.59 4.89
C TYR A 156 -7.21 8.07 5.42
N ALA A 157 -6.30 7.13 5.73
CA ALA A 157 -4.93 7.46 6.13
C ALA A 157 -4.22 8.31 5.07
N MET A 158 -4.35 7.94 3.80
CA MET A 158 -3.76 8.67 2.69
C MET A 158 -4.33 10.08 2.58
N ALA A 159 -5.66 10.24 2.65
CA ALA A 159 -6.30 11.56 2.58
C ALA A 159 -5.85 12.47 3.74
N ALA A 160 -5.71 11.91 4.95
CA ALA A 160 -5.21 12.62 6.12
C ALA A 160 -3.74 13.06 5.93
N GLY A 161 -2.88 12.19 5.40
CA GLY A 161 -1.49 12.56 5.09
C GLY A 161 -1.42 13.71 4.09
N GLU A 162 -2.18 13.63 3.00
CA GLU A 162 -2.25 14.68 1.98
C GLU A 162 -2.78 16.02 2.54
N SER A 163 -3.76 15.99 3.45
CA SER A 163 -4.30 17.20 4.10
C SER A 163 -3.27 17.91 4.98
N MET A 164 -2.28 17.18 5.47
CA MET A 164 -1.17 17.70 6.26
C MET A 164 0.07 18.04 5.42
N GLY A 165 -0.05 18.01 4.09
CA GLY A 165 1.05 18.36 3.18
C GLY A 165 2.04 17.24 2.91
N LEU A 166 1.76 16.00 3.32
CA LEU A 166 2.56 14.85 2.91
C LEU A 166 2.17 14.43 1.49
N GLY A 167 3.14 13.95 0.74
CA GLY A 167 2.91 13.19 -0.48
C GLY A 167 2.68 11.73 -0.14
N THR A 168 1.81 11.05 -0.90
CA THR A 168 1.44 9.65 -0.65
C THR A 168 1.50 8.80 -1.91
N CYS A 169 1.69 7.48 -1.75
CA CYS A 169 1.51 6.52 -2.83
C CYS A 169 1.00 5.18 -2.31
N MET A 170 0.00 4.62 -2.98
CA MET A 170 -0.45 3.24 -2.77
C MET A 170 0.48 2.26 -3.47
N LEU A 171 0.87 1.19 -2.79
CA LEU A 171 1.72 0.12 -3.27
C LEU A 171 0.94 -1.21 -3.22
N GLY A 172 0.20 -1.50 -4.27
CA GLY A 172 -0.67 -2.68 -4.34
C GLY A 172 0.08 -4.01 -4.60
N ALA A 173 1.32 -3.96 -5.09
CA ALA A 173 2.03 -5.17 -5.52
C ALA A 173 2.60 -6.01 -4.37
N ILE A 174 2.82 -5.42 -3.19
CA ILE A 174 3.45 -6.12 -2.05
C ILE A 174 2.47 -7.11 -1.42
N HIS A 175 1.22 -6.66 -1.19
CA HIS A 175 0.20 -7.45 -0.48
C HIS A 175 0.02 -8.86 -1.04
N PRO A 176 -0.29 -9.09 -2.33
CA PRO A 176 -0.57 -10.44 -2.84
C PRO A 176 0.65 -11.36 -2.76
N LEU A 177 1.86 -10.83 -2.79
CA LEU A 177 3.10 -11.60 -2.76
C LEU A 177 3.45 -12.15 -1.37
N ILE A 178 2.89 -11.60 -0.31
CA ILE A 178 3.18 -12.02 1.07
C ILE A 178 2.06 -12.83 1.73
N GLN A 179 1.01 -13.22 0.99
CA GLN A 179 -0.15 -13.90 1.60
C GLN A 179 0.03 -15.41 1.69
N ASN A 180 0.52 -16.07 0.65
CA ASN A 180 0.43 -17.52 0.50
C ASN A 180 1.78 -18.23 0.59
N GLY A 181 1.78 -19.40 1.22
CA GLY A 181 2.92 -20.30 1.28
C GLY A 181 3.78 -20.16 2.53
N LYS A 182 4.61 -21.20 2.79
CA LYS A 182 5.47 -21.29 3.99
C LYS A 182 6.50 -20.16 4.08
N ARG A 183 7.05 -19.73 2.96
CA ARG A 183 8.03 -18.62 2.91
C ARG A 183 7.37 -17.28 3.22
N ALA A 184 6.17 -17.04 2.67
CA ALA A 184 5.38 -15.84 2.99
C ALA A 184 5.00 -15.81 4.47
N LYS A 185 4.64 -16.94 5.07
CA LYS A 185 4.39 -17.05 6.51
C LYS A 185 5.60 -16.61 7.32
N LYS A 186 6.80 -17.14 7.02
CA LYS A 186 8.05 -16.74 7.70
C LYS A 186 8.38 -15.27 7.51
N PHE A 187 8.10 -14.71 6.33
CA PHE A 187 8.27 -13.27 6.07
C PHE A 187 7.32 -12.45 6.94
N ARG A 188 6.02 -12.79 6.97
CA ARG A 188 5.06 -12.11 7.83
C ARG A 188 5.43 -12.16 9.31
N GLU A 189 5.84 -13.33 9.82
CA GLU A 189 6.28 -13.52 11.21
C GLU A 189 7.43 -12.59 11.58
N ARG A 190 8.44 -12.45 10.70
CA ARG A 190 9.58 -11.53 10.93
C ARG A 190 9.16 -10.07 11.01
N HIS A 191 8.13 -9.68 10.27
CA HIS A 191 7.63 -8.31 10.22
C HIS A 191 6.41 -8.05 11.12
N GLY A 192 6.07 -8.99 12.00
CA GLY A 192 4.94 -8.84 12.93
C GLY A 192 3.57 -8.78 12.26
N ILE A 193 3.46 -9.25 11.01
CA ILE A 193 2.19 -9.32 10.28
C ILE A 193 1.47 -10.59 10.73
N LYS A 194 0.46 -10.42 11.60
CA LYS A 194 -0.18 -11.51 12.35
C LYS A 194 -0.99 -12.46 11.47
N TYR A 195 -1.69 -11.94 10.47
CA TYR A 195 -2.68 -12.68 9.71
C TYR A 195 -2.38 -12.71 8.21
N THR A 196 -2.91 -13.71 7.52
CA THR A 196 -3.21 -13.62 6.10
C THR A 196 -4.48 -12.78 5.95
N SER A 197 -4.51 -11.91 4.96
CA SER A 197 -5.66 -11.06 4.67
C SER A 197 -6.10 -11.26 3.23
N ARG A 198 -7.41 -11.20 2.98
CA ARG A 198 -7.92 -11.26 1.60
C ARG A 198 -7.45 -10.06 0.80
N GLU A 199 -7.56 -8.87 1.40
CA GLU A 199 -7.08 -7.61 0.84
C GLU A 199 -6.24 -6.87 1.86
N GLY A 200 -5.39 -6.00 1.36
CA GLY A 200 -4.54 -5.13 2.17
C GLY A 200 -3.75 -4.18 1.30
N LEU A 201 -3.35 -3.07 1.86
CA LEU A 201 -2.70 -2.03 1.11
C LEU A 201 -1.55 -1.38 1.87
N PHE A 202 -0.40 -1.29 1.22
CA PHE A 202 0.69 -0.42 1.66
C PHE A 202 0.46 1.00 1.16
N VAL A 203 0.65 1.96 2.04
CA VAL A 203 0.73 3.38 1.70
C VAL A 203 2.04 3.94 2.22
N ILE A 204 2.77 4.62 1.37
CA ILE A 204 3.97 5.37 1.74
C ILE A 204 3.65 6.86 1.88
N PHE A 205 4.34 7.51 2.81
CA PHE A 205 4.15 8.91 3.17
C PHE A 205 5.51 9.60 3.33
N GLY A 206 5.56 10.88 3.01
CA GLY A 206 6.72 11.72 3.27
C GLY A 206 6.52 13.13 2.73
N PHE A 207 7.42 14.04 3.08
CA PHE A 207 7.41 15.39 2.52
C PHE A 207 7.88 15.31 1.06
N PRO A 208 7.02 15.70 0.06
CA PRO A 208 7.32 15.51 -1.35
C PRO A 208 8.48 16.41 -1.79
N SER A 209 9.49 15.85 -2.47
CA SER A 209 10.56 16.61 -3.12
C SER A 209 10.20 17.05 -4.54
N VAL A 210 9.09 16.54 -5.09
CA VAL A 210 8.57 16.84 -6.42
C VAL A 210 7.23 17.54 -6.34
N LYS A 211 6.96 18.43 -7.30
CA LYS A 211 5.69 19.17 -7.41
C LYS A 211 5.05 18.92 -8.76
N TYR A 212 3.80 18.48 -8.74
CA TYR A 212 3.00 18.29 -9.95
C TYR A 212 2.05 19.46 -10.16
N ASN A 213 2.11 20.10 -11.32
CA ASN A 213 1.27 21.24 -11.69
C ASN A 213 0.00 20.83 -12.44
N LYS A 214 -0.07 19.59 -12.95
CA LYS A 214 -1.20 19.09 -13.74
C LYS A 214 -1.79 17.81 -13.14
N GLY A 215 -3.12 17.70 -13.20
CA GLY A 215 -3.88 16.50 -12.84
C GLY A 215 -4.19 15.62 -14.03
N ILE A 216 -4.48 14.36 -13.75
CA ILE A 216 -5.02 13.42 -14.74
C ILE A 216 -6.54 13.43 -14.58
N LYS A 217 -7.26 13.79 -15.63
CA LYS A 217 -8.72 13.65 -15.66
C LYS A 217 -9.06 12.16 -15.68
N ARG A 218 -9.90 11.73 -14.73
CA ARG A 218 -10.36 10.34 -14.63
C ARG A 218 -11.87 10.31 -14.82
N THR A 219 -12.35 9.21 -15.42
CA THR A 219 -13.77 8.92 -15.63
C THR A 219 -14.03 7.49 -15.21
N PHE A 220 -15.26 7.18 -14.87
CA PHE A 220 -15.70 5.79 -14.77
C PHE A 220 -15.79 5.16 -16.15
N ALA A 221 -15.66 3.83 -16.22
CA ALA A 221 -15.84 3.09 -17.48
C ALA A 221 -17.28 3.18 -17.99
N SER A 222 -18.24 3.20 -17.08
CA SER A 222 -19.67 3.42 -17.37
C SER A 222 -20.38 4.03 -16.16
N GLU A 223 -21.43 4.79 -16.42
CA GLU A 223 -22.36 5.30 -15.41
C GLU A 223 -23.78 4.97 -15.89
N THR A 224 -24.57 4.28 -15.08
CA THR A 224 -25.97 3.94 -15.39
C THR A 224 -26.89 4.67 -14.43
N ARG A 225 -27.90 5.34 -14.96
CA ARG A 225 -28.98 5.99 -14.19
C ARG A 225 -30.27 5.30 -14.56
N ASN A 226 -30.89 4.63 -13.59
CA ASN A 226 -32.19 3.96 -13.75
C ASN A 226 -33.31 4.86 -13.23
#